data_1e132fe371c177164ad72a099685e43e
#
_entry.id   1e132fe371c177164ad72a099685e43e
#
_cell.length_a   1.000
_cell.length_b   1.000
_cell.length_c   1.000
_cell.angle_alpha   90.00
_cell.angle_beta   90.00
_cell.angle_gamma   90.00
#
_symmetry.space_group_name_H-M   'P 1'
#
loop_
_entity.id
_entity.type
_entity.pdbx_description
1 polymer ?
#
loop_
_entity_poly.entity_id
_entity_poly.type
_entity_poly.pdbx_seq_one_letter_code
_entity_poly.pdbx_strand_id
1 'polypeptide(L)'
;GKDPQKWRNFTSHYSRVFNASQLDFDRQLNLIIIWLQGANKLRQNLVSGFERTGLHSRMISFNEKFPNANIYKIILCIEEVKSLARQNLYMPLILLNMLLDIQELIYE
;
A
#
# COMPACT_ATOMS: atom_id res chain seq x y z
N GLY A 1 4.38 -10.74 5.00
CA GLY A 1 3.72 -11.25 5.08
C GLY A 1 2.45 -12.07 5.07
N LYS A 2 2.55 -13.27 5.63
CA LYS A 2 1.41 -14.19 5.66
C LYS A 2 0.79 -14.30 7.05
N ASP A 3 1.00 -13.29 7.90
CA ASP A 3 0.46 -13.29 9.26
C ASP A 3 -1.00 -12.82 9.22
N PRO A 4 -2.00 -13.73 9.45
CA PRO A 4 -3.41 -13.34 9.42
C PRO A 4 -3.77 -12.28 10.45
N GLN A 5 -3.07 -12.25 11.60
CA GLN A 5 -3.35 -11.26 12.63
C GLN A 5 -2.95 -9.85 12.17
N LYS A 6 -1.82 -9.72 11.47
CA LYS A 6 -1.41 -8.43 10.90
C LYS A 6 -2.41 -7.94 9.86
N TRP A 7 -2.94 -8.86 9.05
CA TRP A 7 -3.95 -8.52 8.06
C TRP A 7 -5.25 -8.05 8.69
N ARG A 8 -5.69 -8.73 9.74
CA ARG A 8 -6.88 -8.30 10.50
C ARG A 8 -6.67 -6.94 11.13
N ASN A 9 -5.48 -6.70 11.69
CA ASN A 9 -5.15 -5.42 12.29
C ASN A 9 -5.17 -4.32 11.25
N PHE A 10 -4.61 -4.57 10.06
CA PHE A 10 -4.62 -3.63 8.94
C PHE A 10 -6.05 -3.31 8.52
N THR A 11 -6.87 -4.31 8.22
CA THR A 11 -8.23 -4.10 7.76
C THR A 11 -9.08 -3.41 8.80
N SER A 12 -8.94 -3.78 10.08
CA SER A 12 -9.66 -3.13 11.17
C SER A 12 -9.27 -1.67 11.32
N HIS A 13 -7.97 -1.38 11.28
CA HIS A 13 -7.48 -0.01 11.40
C HIS A 13 -8.01 0.88 10.28
N TYR A 14 -7.82 0.46 9.03
CA TYR A 14 -8.23 1.29 7.89
C TYR A 14 -9.73 1.38 7.71
N SER A 15 -10.48 0.36 8.13
CA SER A 15 -11.94 0.45 8.17
C SER A 15 -12.40 1.49 9.17
N ARG A 16 -11.75 1.57 10.34
CA ARG A 16 -12.06 2.61 11.34
C ARG A 16 -11.71 4.00 10.81
N VAL A 17 -10.56 4.15 10.14
CA VAL A 17 -10.18 5.41 9.52
C VAL A 17 -11.21 5.84 8.48
N PHE A 18 -11.62 4.91 7.62
CA PHE A 18 -12.64 5.19 6.60
C PHE A 18 -13.97 5.63 7.22
N ASN A 19 -14.44 4.92 8.26
CA ASN A 19 -15.69 5.24 8.93
C ASN A 19 -15.64 6.59 9.66
N ALA A 20 -14.48 6.96 10.18
CA ALA A 20 -14.31 8.23 10.86
C ALA A 20 -14.18 9.40 9.88
N SER A 21 -13.45 9.20 8.78
CA SER A 21 -13.22 10.25 7.78
C SER A 21 -12.76 9.65 6.47
N GLN A 22 -13.59 9.77 5.43
CA GLN A 22 -13.22 9.33 4.08
C GLN A 22 -12.03 10.13 3.54
N LEU A 23 -11.92 11.41 3.91
CA LEU A 23 -10.81 12.25 3.47
C LEU A 23 -9.48 11.76 4.06
N ASP A 24 -9.45 11.43 5.36
CA ASP A 24 -8.25 10.89 6.00
C ASP A 24 -7.88 9.53 5.42
N PHE A 25 -8.85 8.68 5.14
CA PHE A 25 -8.62 7.41 4.49
C PHE A 25 -7.93 7.60 3.13
N ASP A 26 -8.46 8.49 2.30
CA ASP A 26 -7.89 8.80 0.99
C ASP A 26 -6.45 9.33 1.13
N ARG A 27 -6.21 10.23 2.07
CA ARG A 27 -4.87 10.78 2.34
C ARG A 27 -3.88 9.70 2.73
N GLN A 28 -4.28 8.77 3.60
CA GLN A 28 -3.38 7.69 4.05
C GLN A 28 -3.04 6.74 2.91
N LEU A 29 -4.01 6.40 2.05
CA LEU A 29 -3.72 5.59 0.87
C LEU A 29 -2.80 6.32 -0.10
N ASN A 30 -2.96 7.63 -0.27
CA ASN A 30 -2.06 8.43 -1.10
C ASN A 30 -0.62 8.42 -0.56
N LEU A 31 -0.44 8.47 0.76
CA LEU A 31 0.89 8.38 1.36
C LEU A 31 1.55 7.04 1.06
N ILE A 32 0.79 5.95 1.11
CA ILE A 32 1.29 4.63 0.75
C ILE A 32 1.71 4.61 -0.72
N ILE A 33 0.91 5.18 -1.61
CA ILE A 33 1.23 5.25 -3.04
C ILE A 33 2.51 6.05 -3.27
N ILE A 34 2.67 7.20 -2.62
CA ILE A 34 3.87 8.03 -2.73
C ILE A 34 5.10 7.25 -2.27
N TRP A 35 4.98 6.51 -1.16
CA TRP A 35 6.06 5.67 -0.67
C TRP A 35 6.46 4.59 -1.70
N LEU A 36 5.45 3.91 -2.25
CA LEU A 36 5.69 2.87 -3.26
C LEU A 36 6.31 3.45 -4.54
N GLN A 37 5.90 4.64 -4.95
CA GLN A 37 6.52 5.34 -6.08
C GLN A 37 7.99 5.62 -5.81
N GLY A 38 8.33 6.05 -4.59
CA GLY A 38 9.72 6.26 -4.19
C GLY A 38 10.54 4.97 -4.28
N ALA A 39 10.02 3.87 -3.74
CA ALA A 39 10.69 2.57 -3.81
C ALA A 39 10.88 2.13 -5.27
N ASN A 40 9.88 2.35 -6.11
CA ASN A 40 9.96 1.99 -7.53
C ASN A 40 11.03 2.80 -8.27
N LYS A 41 11.15 4.09 -7.95
CA LYS A 41 12.20 4.95 -8.53
C LYS A 41 13.59 4.43 -8.19
N LEU A 42 13.79 3.99 -6.95
CA LEU A 42 15.07 3.40 -6.53
C LEU A 42 15.42 2.15 -7.33
N ARG A 43 14.43 1.32 -7.67
CA ARG A 43 14.64 0.15 -8.54
C ARG A 43 15.13 0.53 -9.93
N GLN A 44 14.75 1.71 -10.40
CA GLN A 44 15.12 2.22 -11.71
C GLN A 44 16.39 3.06 -11.66
N ASN A 45 17.10 3.05 -10.53
CA ASN A 45 18.29 3.87 -10.28
C ASN A 45 18.01 5.37 -10.38
N LEU A 46 16.79 5.76 -10.03
CA LEU A 46 16.36 7.15 -9.95
C LEU A 46 16.33 7.62 -8.50
N VAL A 47 16.35 8.93 -8.31
CA VAL A 47 16.22 9.54 -6.98
C VAL A 47 14.79 9.41 -6.50
N SER A 48 14.60 8.86 -5.29
CA SER A 48 13.24 8.65 -4.75
C SER A 48 12.59 9.94 -4.25
N GLY A 49 13.40 10.93 -3.85
CA GLY A 49 12.95 12.13 -3.17
C GLY A 49 12.99 12.01 -1.64
N PHE A 50 13.32 10.85 -1.10
CA PHE A 50 13.31 10.59 0.34
C PHE A 50 14.69 10.25 0.91
N GLU A 51 15.75 10.58 0.17
CA GLU A 51 17.14 10.20 0.51
C GLU A 51 17.59 10.73 1.86
N ARG A 52 17.05 11.86 2.29
CA ARG A 52 17.43 12.50 3.55
C ARG A 52 16.50 12.13 4.72
N THR A 53 15.64 11.13 4.53
CA THR A 53 14.69 10.70 5.54
C THR A 53 14.94 9.26 5.93
N GLY A 54 14.39 8.84 7.08
CA GLY A 54 14.44 7.42 7.48
C GLY A 54 13.68 6.48 6.55
N LEU A 55 12.83 7.02 5.68
CA LEU A 55 12.07 6.22 4.72
C LEU A 55 12.95 5.64 3.63
N HIS A 56 14.05 6.29 3.31
CA HIS A 56 14.97 5.83 2.26
C HIS A 56 15.49 4.42 2.55
N SER A 57 15.98 4.17 3.77
CA SER A 57 16.49 2.86 4.15
C SER A 57 15.41 1.79 4.13
N ARG A 58 14.17 2.16 4.48
CA ARG A 58 13.03 1.24 4.44
C ARG A 58 12.67 0.87 3.01
N MET A 59 12.75 1.81 2.07
CA MET A 59 12.51 1.55 0.66
C MET A 59 13.55 0.60 0.09
N ILE A 60 14.82 0.80 0.45
CA ILE A 60 15.91 -0.10 0.05
C ILE A 60 15.66 -1.50 0.59
N SER A 61 15.32 -1.61 1.89
CA SER A 61 15.03 -2.91 2.52
C SER A 61 13.86 -3.62 1.85
N PHE A 62 12.82 -2.89 1.51
CA PHE A 62 11.67 -3.44 0.79
C PHE A 62 12.10 -4.02 -0.56
N ASN A 63 12.90 -3.29 -1.32
CA ASN A 63 13.35 -3.73 -2.62
C ASN A 63 14.26 -4.96 -2.54
N GLU A 64 15.08 -5.05 -1.49
CA GLU A 64 15.92 -6.21 -1.24
C GLU A 64 15.11 -7.44 -0.83
N LYS A 65 14.10 -7.24 0.02
CA LYS A 65 13.25 -8.31 0.53
C LYS A 65 12.29 -8.83 -0.51
N PHE A 66 11.76 -7.96 -1.36
CA PHE A 66 10.75 -8.29 -2.36
C PHE A 66 11.20 -7.85 -3.76
N PRO A 67 12.30 -8.44 -4.29
CA PRO A 67 12.86 -7.96 -5.56
C PRO A 67 11.93 -8.14 -6.75
N ASN A 68 10.98 -9.06 -6.67
CA ASN A 68 10.05 -9.35 -7.76
C ASN A 68 8.68 -8.69 -7.59
N ALA A 69 8.50 -7.90 -6.54
CA ALA A 69 7.21 -7.22 -6.31
C ALA A 69 6.88 -6.30 -7.48
N ASN A 70 5.66 -6.46 -8.01
CA ASN A 70 5.18 -5.60 -9.09
C ASN A 70 4.57 -4.33 -8.49
N ILE A 71 5.42 -3.35 -8.22
CA ILE A 71 5.02 -2.11 -7.54
C ILE A 71 3.96 -1.36 -8.33
N TYR A 72 4.09 -1.32 -9.66
CA TYR A 72 3.11 -0.62 -10.50
C TYR A 72 1.71 -1.20 -10.31
N LYS A 73 1.57 -2.53 -10.36
CA LYS A 73 0.27 -3.18 -10.17
C LYS A 73 -0.25 -3.04 -8.74
N ILE A 74 0.64 -3.03 -7.75
CA ILE A 74 0.25 -2.78 -6.36
C ILE A 74 -0.37 -1.39 -6.23
N ILE A 75 0.25 -0.38 -6.83
CA ILE A 75 -0.30 0.99 -6.84
C ILE A 75 -1.67 1.01 -7.50
N LEU A 76 -1.85 0.31 -8.62
CA LEU A 76 -3.16 0.22 -9.27
C LEU A 76 -4.22 -0.41 -8.37
N CYS A 77 -3.87 -1.45 -7.61
CA CYS A 77 -4.78 -2.06 -6.62
C CYS A 77 -5.24 -1.04 -5.58
N ILE A 78 -4.30 -0.22 -5.07
CA ILE A 78 -4.62 0.80 -4.07
C ILE A 78 -5.50 1.89 -4.68
N GLU A 79 -5.20 2.33 -5.91
CA GLU A 79 -6.02 3.30 -6.62
C GLU A 79 -7.45 2.80 -6.82
N GLU A 80 -7.62 1.51 -7.11
CA GLU A 80 -8.95 0.92 -7.23
C GLU A 80 -9.71 0.97 -5.91
N VAL A 81 -9.05 0.68 -4.79
CA VAL A 81 -9.67 0.77 -3.46
C VAL A 81 -10.14 2.19 -3.18
N LYS A 82 -9.34 3.20 -3.54
CA LYS A 82 -9.74 4.61 -3.40
C LYS A 82 -11.02 4.89 -4.20
N SER A 83 -11.12 4.34 -5.40
CA SER A 83 -12.32 4.50 -6.24
C SER A 83 -13.52 3.80 -5.62
N LEU A 84 -13.35 2.55 -5.16
CA LEU A 84 -14.43 1.77 -4.55
C LEU A 84 -14.92 2.39 -3.25
N ALA A 85 -14.03 3.01 -2.48
CA ALA A 85 -14.37 3.67 -1.23
C ALA A 85 -15.43 4.76 -1.42
N ARG A 86 -15.44 5.41 -2.58
CA ARG A 86 -16.41 6.47 -2.90
C ARG A 86 -17.80 5.93 -3.14
N GLN A 87 -17.97 4.62 -3.25
CA GLN A 87 -19.26 3.96 -3.55
C GLN A 87 -19.95 3.43 -2.29
N ASN A 88 -19.44 3.77 -1.10
CA ASN A 88 -19.99 3.34 0.19
C ASN A 88 -20.14 1.82 0.31
N LEU A 89 -19.16 1.08 -0.23
CA LEU A 89 -19.15 -0.38 -0.15
C LEU A 89 -18.58 -0.85 1.19
N TYR A 90 -18.70 -2.17 1.45
CA TYR A 90 -18.22 -2.74 2.70
C TYR A 90 -16.68 -2.78 2.72
N MET A 91 -16.07 -1.82 3.43
CA MET A 91 -14.62 -1.62 3.41
C MET A 91 -13.78 -2.80 3.93
N PRO A 92 -14.19 -3.50 5.02
CA PRO A 92 -13.37 -4.63 5.47
C PRO A 92 -13.13 -5.68 4.39
N LEU A 93 -14.14 -6.00 3.59
CA LEU A 93 -14.02 -6.97 2.51
C LEU A 93 -13.15 -6.43 1.36
N ILE A 94 -13.33 -5.15 1.01
CA ILE A 94 -12.54 -4.49 -0.04
C ILE A 94 -11.06 -4.49 0.35
N LEU A 95 -10.74 -4.14 1.60
CA LEU A 95 -9.37 -4.11 2.09
C LEU A 95 -8.76 -5.52 2.15
N LEU A 96 -9.54 -6.51 2.56
CA LEU A 96 -9.07 -7.89 2.57
C LEU A 96 -8.71 -8.37 1.16
N ASN A 97 -9.57 -8.12 0.19
CA ASN A 97 -9.31 -8.47 -1.21
C ASN A 97 -8.07 -7.75 -1.75
N MET A 98 -7.90 -6.46 -1.40
CA MET A 98 -6.71 -5.70 -1.76
C MET A 98 -5.45 -6.38 -1.22
N LEU A 99 -5.45 -6.79 0.06
CA LEU A 99 -4.28 -7.43 0.67
C LEU A 99 -3.95 -8.77 0.00
N LEU A 100 -4.97 -9.56 -0.38
CA LEU A 100 -4.75 -10.81 -1.09
C LEU A 100 -4.12 -10.56 -2.46
N ASP A 101 -4.60 -9.56 -3.19
CA ASP A 101 -4.02 -9.19 -4.50
C ASP A 101 -2.58 -8.70 -4.34
N ILE A 102 -2.32 -7.85 -3.36
CA ILE A 102 -0.97 -7.33 -3.10
C ILE A 102 -0.03 -8.48 -2.73
N GLN A 103 -0.48 -9.45 -1.93
CA GLN A 103 0.34 -10.59 -1.57
C GLN A 103 0.81 -11.36 -2.82
N GLU A 104 -0.09 -11.59 -3.77
CA GLU A 104 0.28 -12.23 -5.03
C GLU A 104 1.31 -11.40 -5.81
N LEU A 105 1.11 -10.10 -5.87
CA LEU A 105 1.99 -9.18 -6.61
C LEU A 105 3.36 -9.03 -5.96
N ILE A 106 3.45 -9.16 -4.63
CA ILE A 106 4.72 -9.08 -3.90
C ILE A 106 5.56 -10.34 -4.14
N TYR A 107 4.92 -11.50 -4.16
CA TYR A 107 5.60 -12.79 -4.27
C TYR A 107 5.61 -13.34 -5.70
N GLU A 108 5.25 -12.53 -6.65
CA GLU A 108 5.17 -12.92 -8.07
C GLU A 108 6.52 -13.35 -8.74
#